data_12394ff11806cac450b9acf0b0f0caab
#
_entry.id   12394ff11806cac450b9acf0b0f0caab
#
_cell.length_a   1.000
_cell.length_b   1.000
_cell.length_c   1.000
_cell.angle_alpha   90.00
_cell.angle_beta   90.00
_cell.angle_gamma   90.00
#
_symmetry.space_group_name_H-M   'P 1'
#
loop_
_entity.id
_entity.type
_entity.pdbx_description
1 polymer ?
#
loop_
_entity_poly.entity_id
_entity_poly.type
_entity_poly.pdbx_seq_one_letter_code
_entity_poly.pdbx_strand_id
1 'polypeptide(L)'
;LYPTILANAGTMKNKGLEIRLSAIPVQTKNFQWVTTFNYSTNSNEVVSLSNNQFRVERGYFYAGYLGNTIKQDTHIVKEGEQMGNFYGFKSIDVDENGKWIIQGKDGNPKPIDQQQQEDKMVLGNGLPKHFLSWDNTFTFKNFDLNLTMRGAFKYQILNTPRLYYEVPVSLAHGNLMATAYDPVFGKRPLNDHQELQYVSYY
;
A
#
# COMPACT_ATOMS: atom_id res chain seq x y z
N LEU A 1 10.89 35.94 -7.42
CA LEU A 1 11.03 34.62 -8.03
C LEU A 1 10.38 33.60 -7.11
N TYR A 2 9.32 32.91 -7.59
CA TYR A 2 8.67 31.82 -6.86
C TYR A 2 9.49 30.56 -7.12
N PRO A 3 9.99 29.85 -6.08
CA PRO A 3 10.82 28.67 -6.25
C PRO A 3 10.03 27.43 -6.70
N THR A 4 8.70 27.44 -6.55
CA THR A 4 7.82 26.33 -6.93
C THR A 4 6.51 26.84 -7.51
N ILE A 5 5.98 26.15 -8.51
CA ILE A 5 4.67 26.38 -9.11
C ILE A 5 3.86 25.10 -9.03
N LEU A 6 2.59 25.20 -8.61
CA LEU A 6 1.62 24.11 -8.77
C LEU A 6 1.00 24.21 -10.14
N ALA A 7 1.13 23.16 -10.93
CA ALA A 7 0.60 23.09 -12.28
C ALA A 7 -0.02 21.73 -12.58
N ASN A 8 -1.05 21.72 -13.44
CA ASN A 8 -1.65 20.48 -13.94
C ASN A 8 -0.83 19.97 -15.12
N ALA A 9 0.10 19.04 -14.85
CA ALA A 9 0.99 18.51 -15.87
C ALA A 9 0.65 17.08 -16.30
N GLY A 10 -0.05 16.31 -15.46
CA GLY A 10 -0.32 14.90 -15.72
C GLY A 10 -1.75 14.59 -16.17
N THR A 11 -1.90 13.44 -16.80
CA THR A 11 -3.18 12.84 -17.19
C THR A 11 -3.33 11.48 -16.55
N MET A 12 -4.49 11.25 -15.92
CA MET A 12 -4.85 9.96 -15.34
C MET A 12 -6.12 9.43 -15.98
N LYS A 13 -6.19 8.10 -16.10
CA LYS A 13 -7.37 7.40 -16.59
C LYS A 13 -7.90 6.48 -15.51
N ASN A 14 -9.19 6.53 -15.27
CA ASN A 14 -9.90 5.63 -14.37
C ASN A 14 -10.93 4.80 -15.14
N LYS A 15 -11.03 3.51 -14.81
CA LYS A 15 -12.04 2.58 -15.30
C LYS A 15 -12.60 1.79 -14.15
N GLY A 16 -13.90 1.58 -14.12
CA GLY A 16 -14.54 0.83 -13.05
C GLY A 16 -15.85 0.20 -13.48
N LEU A 17 -16.32 -0.69 -12.64
CA LEU A 17 -17.65 -1.31 -12.72
C LEU A 17 -18.30 -1.13 -11.34
N GLU A 18 -19.57 -0.71 -11.35
CA GLU A 18 -20.39 -0.62 -10.16
C GLU A 18 -21.68 -1.42 -10.36
N ILE A 19 -22.01 -2.27 -9.38
CA ILE A 19 -23.21 -3.09 -9.37
C ILE A 19 -23.92 -2.83 -8.06
N ARG A 20 -25.21 -2.52 -8.14
CA ARG A 20 -26.10 -2.43 -6.98
C ARG A 20 -27.30 -3.34 -7.19
N LEU A 21 -27.53 -4.21 -6.22
CA LEU A 21 -28.67 -5.10 -6.17
C LEU A 21 -29.46 -4.80 -4.90
N SER A 22 -30.74 -4.50 -5.05
CA SER A 22 -31.65 -4.29 -3.92
C SER A 22 -32.85 -5.21 -4.03
N ALA A 23 -33.26 -5.78 -2.91
CA ALA A 23 -34.39 -6.69 -2.83
C ALA A 23 -35.15 -6.52 -1.51
N ILE A 24 -36.39 -6.98 -1.53
CA ILE A 24 -37.23 -7.15 -0.33
C ILE A 24 -37.57 -8.64 -0.26
N PRO A 25 -36.65 -9.51 0.28
CA PRO A 25 -36.85 -10.95 0.25
C PRO A 25 -38.04 -11.42 1.06
N VAL A 26 -38.39 -10.68 2.13
CA VAL A 26 -39.53 -10.98 2.99
C VAL A 26 -40.31 -9.71 3.29
N GLN A 27 -41.60 -9.76 3.05
CA GLN A 27 -42.55 -8.69 3.43
C GLN A 27 -43.85 -9.32 3.94
N THR A 28 -44.15 -9.10 5.21
CA THR A 28 -45.38 -9.53 5.85
C THR A 28 -46.03 -8.35 6.59
N LYS A 29 -47.20 -8.56 7.21
CA LYS A 29 -47.88 -7.51 8.00
C LYS A 29 -47.01 -6.97 9.15
N ASN A 30 -46.16 -7.82 9.73
CA ASN A 30 -45.43 -7.48 10.98
C ASN A 30 -43.91 -7.56 10.78
N PHE A 31 -43.41 -7.99 9.62
CA PHE A 31 -41.98 -8.16 9.39
C PHE A 31 -41.64 -7.81 7.94
N GLN A 32 -40.59 -6.99 7.77
CA GLN A 32 -40.00 -6.66 6.49
C GLN A 32 -38.49 -6.81 6.57
N TRP A 33 -37.90 -7.39 5.53
CA TRP A 33 -36.48 -7.39 5.31
C TRP A 33 -36.15 -6.74 3.98
N VAL A 34 -35.38 -5.65 4.03
CA VAL A 34 -34.82 -4.97 2.85
C VAL A 34 -33.33 -5.22 2.86
N THR A 35 -32.79 -5.66 1.73
CA THR A 35 -31.36 -5.89 1.58
C THR A 35 -30.83 -5.21 0.34
N THR A 36 -29.64 -4.61 0.46
CA THR A 36 -28.94 -3.99 -0.65
C THR A 36 -27.48 -4.44 -0.65
N PHE A 37 -27.04 -4.99 -1.77
CA PHE A 37 -25.65 -5.36 -2.01
C PHE A 37 -25.05 -4.42 -3.05
N ASN A 38 -23.88 -3.86 -2.75
CA ASN A 38 -23.11 -3.04 -3.67
C ASN A 38 -21.73 -3.66 -3.86
N TYR A 39 -21.31 -3.73 -5.10
CA TYR A 39 -19.95 -4.08 -5.49
C TYR A 39 -19.41 -3.01 -6.42
N SER A 40 -18.18 -2.58 -6.17
CA SER A 40 -17.46 -1.73 -7.11
C SER A 40 -16.02 -2.16 -7.26
N THR A 41 -15.49 -1.99 -8.46
CA THR A 41 -14.08 -2.14 -8.77
C THR A 41 -13.61 -0.93 -9.55
N ASN A 42 -12.38 -0.50 -9.27
CA ASN A 42 -11.75 0.61 -9.97
C ASN A 42 -10.30 0.26 -10.32
N SER A 43 -9.88 0.66 -11.51
CA SER A 43 -8.50 0.61 -11.97
C SER A 43 -8.12 2.00 -12.46
N ASN A 44 -7.02 2.52 -11.95
CA ASN A 44 -6.44 3.79 -12.40
C ASN A 44 -5.14 3.52 -13.16
N GLU A 45 -4.78 4.44 -14.02
CA GLU A 45 -3.55 4.41 -14.81
C GLU A 45 -3.02 5.84 -14.97
N VAL A 46 -1.75 6.06 -14.72
CA VAL A 46 -1.05 7.30 -15.05
C VAL A 46 -0.74 7.27 -16.54
N VAL A 47 -1.48 8.02 -17.33
CA VAL A 47 -1.30 8.06 -18.79
C VAL A 47 -0.09 8.89 -19.17
N SER A 48 0.08 10.05 -18.54
CA SER A 48 1.23 10.94 -18.75
C SER A 48 1.50 11.75 -17.49
N LEU A 49 2.76 12.02 -17.24
CA LEU A 49 3.23 12.95 -16.20
C LEU A 49 3.67 14.29 -16.77
N SER A 50 3.50 14.47 -18.08
CA SER A 50 4.00 15.63 -18.82
C SER A 50 2.87 16.28 -19.63
N ASN A 51 3.05 17.56 -19.95
CA ASN A 51 2.25 18.31 -20.90
C ASN A 51 3.14 19.19 -21.78
N ASN A 52 2.56 20.10 -22.58
CA ASN A 52 3.29 20.97 -23.46
C ASN A 52 4.21 22.00 -22.75
N GLN A 53 3.99 22.26 -21.47
CA GLN A 53 4.74 23.24 -20.67
C GLN A 53 5.66 22.61 -19.64
N PHE A 54 5.29 21.43 -19.11
CA PHE A 54 6.02 20.74 -18.05
C PHE A 54 6.35 19.32 -18.47
N ARG A 55 7.60 18.93 -18.36
CA ARG A 55 8.08 17.63 -18.79
C ARG A 55 8.78 16.88 -17.67
N VAL A 56 8.35 15.65 -17.43
CA VAL A 56 9.04 14.69 -16.57
C VAL A 56 9.80 13.71 -17.48
N GLU A 57 11.05 14.00 -17.76
CA GLU A 57 11.86 13.29 -18.77
C GLU A 57 11.97 11.78 -18.52
N ARG A 58 11.98 11.35 -17.27
CA ARG A 58 12.11 9.93 -16.90
C ARG A 58 10.80 9.17 -16.99
N GLY A 59 9.64 9.84 -17.19
CA GLY A 59 8.32 9.22 -17.15
C GLY A 59 7.93 8.66 -15.76
N TYR A 60 8.68 9.01 -14.72
CA TYR A 60 8.35 8.66 -13.33
C TYR A 60 8.95 9.65 -12.34
N PHE A 61 8.39 9.66 -11.13
CA PHE A 61 8.99 10.30 -9.96
C PHE A 61 8.70 9.50 -8.68
N TYR A 62 9.52 9.74 -7.66
CA TYR A 62 9.32 9.13 -6.35
C TYR A 62 8.46 10.03 -5.47
N ALA A 63 7.70 9.43 -4.56
CA ALA A 63 6.79 10.11 -3.64
C ALA A 63 6.73 9.40 -2.28
N GLY A 64 6.04 10.03 -1.32
CA GLY A 64 5.87 9.46 0.01
C GLY A 64 7.16 9.48 0.83
N TYR A 65 7.90 10.58 0.75
CA TYR A 65 9.15 10.73 1.48
C TYR A 65 8.95 10.61 2.98
N LEU A 66 9.65 9.66 3.59
CA LEU A 66 9.74 9.46 5.02
C LEU A 66 11.00 10.19 5.52
N GLY A 67 10.78 11.28 6.25
CA GLY A 67 11.84 12.09 6.84
C GLY A 67 12.61 11.40 7.97
N ASN A 68 13.44 12.16 8.64
CA ASN A 68 14.23 11.77 9.81
C ASN A 68 15.14 10.56 9.54
N THR A 69 14.89 9.45 10.24
CA THR A 69 15.77 8.27 10.26
C THR A 69 15.76 7.52 8.93
N ILE A 70 14.61 7.46 8.23
CA ILE A 70 14.45 6.61 7.03
C ILE A 70 14.96 7.33 5.77
N LYS A 71 14.68 8.63 5.61
CA LYS A 71 15.15 9.49 4.51
C LYS A 71 14.94 8.92 3.11
N GLN A 72 13.81 8.22 2.89
CA GLN A 72 13.50 7.57 1.61
C GLN A 72 12.08 7.82 1.15
N ASP A 73 11.90 7.78 -0.16
CA ASP A 73 10.60 7.71 -0.80
C ASP A 73 10.08 6.27 -0.78
N THR A 74 8.80 6.11 -0.50
CA THR A 74 8.15 4.80 -0.36
C THR A 74 7.29 4.43 -1.56
N HIS A 75 7.05 5.36 -2.45
CA HIS A 75 6.17 5.19 -3.59
C HIS A 75 6.87 5.58 -4.90
N ILE A 76 6.41 5.00 -5.98
CA ILE A 76 6.73 5.44 -7.33
C ILE A 76 5.44 5.79 -8.08
N VAL A 77 5.48 6.91 -8.78
CA VAL A 77 4.45 7.30 -9.75
C VAL A 77 5.08 7.23 -11.12
N LYS A 78 4.57 6.36 -11.98
CA LYS A 78 5.16 6.05 -13.29
C LYS A 78 4.10 5.95 -14.37
N GLU A 79 4.40 6.49 -15.55
CA GLU A 79 3.56 6.38 -16.73
C GLU A 79 3.31 4.91 -17.10
N GLY A 80 2.07 4.59 -17.46
CA GLY A 80 1.60 3.23 -17.76
C GLY A 80 1.30 2.37 -16.54
N GLU A 81 1.52 2.88 -15.31
CA GLU A 81 1.29 2.13 -14.09
C GLU A 81 0.17 2.74 -13.23
N GLN A 82 -0.27 2.00 -12.23
CA GLN A 82 -1.27 2.47 -11.27
C GLN A 82 -0.66 3.45 -10.26
N MET A 83 -1.45 4.42 -9.81
CA MET A 83 -1.11 5.22 -8.63
C MET A 83 -1.10 4.36 -7.37
N GLY A 84 -0.32 4.81 -6.37
CA GLY A 84 -0.27 4.16 -5.06
C GLY A 84 0.64 2.93 -5.00
N ASN A 85 1.53 2.75 -5.97
CA ASN A 85 2.54 1.69 -5.96
C ASN A 85 3.60 1.94 -4.89
N PHE A 86 3.72 1.02 -3.95
CA PHE A 86 4.88 0.96 -3.05
C PHE A 86 6.11 0.50 -3.81
N TYR A 87 7.24 1.15 -3.54
CA TYR A 87 8.48 0.91 -4.28
C TYR A 87 9.68 0.80 -3.35
N GLY A 88 10.41 -0.30 -3.46
CA GLY A 88 11.55 -0.58 -2.59
C GLY A 88 12.20 -1.92 -2.89
N PHE A 89 13.10 -2.34 -2.02
CA PHE A 89 13.72 -3.65 -2.07
C PHE A 89 12.77 -4.71 -1.50
N LYS A 90 12.65 -5.83 -2.18
CA LYS A 90 11.86 -6.98 -1.69
C LYS A 90 12.76 -7.93 -0.93
N SER A 91 12.57 -8.01 0.39
CA SER A 91 13.24 -9.01 1.21
C SER A 91 12.62 -10.39 0.99
N ILE A 92 13.46 -11.40 0.86
CA ILE A 92 13.05 -12.79 0.63
C ILE A 92 13.58 -13.77 1.67
N ASP A 93 14.65 -13.40 2.39
CA ASP A 93 15.24 -14.20 3.47
C ASP A 93 16.17 -13.34 4.34
N VAL A 94 16.71 -13.98 5.38
CA VAL A 94 17.83 -13.51 6.22
C VAL A 94 18.88 -14.61 6.21
N ASP A 95 20.15 -14.26 6.03
CA ASP A 95 21.25 -15.24 6.04
C ASP A 95 21.58 -15.73 7.45
N GLU A 96 22.53 -16.67 7.56
CA GLU A 96 22.95 -17.24 8.86
C GLU A 96 23.66 -16.20 9.77
N ASN A 97 24.16 -15.12 9.18
CA ASN A 97 24.79 -14.01 9.91
C ASN A 97 23.80 -12.91 10.27
N GLY A 98 22.51 -13.09 9.98
CA GLY A 98 21.45 -12.11 10.26
C GLY A 98 21.35 -10.99 9.22
N LYS A 99 22.04 -11.08 8.08
CA LYS A 99 21.94 -10.10 7.01
C LYS A 99 20.73 -10.37 6.12
N TRP A 100 20.09 -9.31 5.67
CA TRP A 100 18.95 -9.41 4.76
C TRP A 100 19.38 -9.90 3.38
N ILE A 101 18.55 -10.76 2.81
CA ILE A 101 18.63 -11.20 1.41
C ILE A 101 17.43 -10.60 0.67
N ILE A 102 17.72 -9.88 -0.39
CA ILE A 102 16.74 -9.25 -1.27
C ILE A 102 16.62 -10.01 -2.59
N GLN A 103 15.50 -9.82 -3.27
CA GLN A 103 15.33 -10.24 -4.65
C GLN A 103 16.03 -9.22 -5.57
N GLY A 104 17.05 -9.64 -6.31
CA GLY A 104 17.69 -8.83 -7.34
C GLY A 104 16.79 -8.59 -8.54
N LYS A 105 17.16 -7.64 -9.40
CA LYS A 105 16.43 -7.32 -10.64
C LYS A 105 16.27 -8.54 -11.57
N ASP A 106 17.22 -9.44 -11.54
CA ASP A 106 17.24 -10.70 -12.30
C ASP A 106 16.39 -11.81 -11.67
N GLY A 107 15.75 -11.53 -10.52
CA GLY A 107 14.94 -12.48 -9.75
C GLY A 107 15.75 -13.36 -8.78
N ASN A 108 17.09 -13.28 -8.81
CA ASN A 108 17.94 -14.09 -7.95
C ASN A 108 18.10 -13.49 -6.54
N PRO A 109 18.35 -14.32 -5.51
CA PRO A 109 18.71 -13.85 -4.18
C PRO A 109 20.03 -13.06 -4.23
N LYS A 110 20.06 -11.93 -3.52
CA LYS A 110 21.20 -11.03 -3.42
C LYS A 110 21.37 -10.54 -1.98
N PRO A 111 22.55 -10.58 -1.38
CA PRO A 111 22.81 -9.94 -0.09
C PRO A 111 22.53 -8.43 -0.16
N ILE A 112 22.01 -7.86 0.95
CA ILE A 112 21.61 -6.44 1.00
C ILE A 112 22.80 -5.48 0.79
N ASP A 113 24.00 -5.86 1.19
CA ASP A 113 25.22 -5.08 0.99
C ASP A 113 25.64 -4.96 -0.50
N GLN A 114 25.06 -5.78 -1.37
CA GLN A 114 25.26 -5.74 -2.83
C GLN A 114 24.07 -5.09 -3.57
N GLN A 115 23.16 -4.44 -2.86
CA GLN A 115 22.00 -3.79 -3.45
C GLN A 115 22.38 -2.73 -4.48
N GLN A 116 21.56 -2.62 -5.52
CA GLN A 116 21.63 -1.57 -6.53
C GLN A 116 20.26 -0.91 -6.67
N GLN A 117 20.21 0.33 -7.15
CA GLN A 117 18.94 1.04 -7.32
C GLN A 117 17.96 0.28 -8.24
N GLU A 118 18.50 -0.47 -9.19
CA GLU A 118 17.76 -1.29 -10.15
C GLU A 118 17.12 -2.53 -9.54
N ASP A 119 17.52 -2.93 -8.33
CA ASP A 119 16.93 -4.05 -7.60
C ASP A 119 15.60 -3.65 -6.92
N LYS A 120 15.32 -2.35 -6.85
CA LYS A 120 14.03 -1.87 -6.34
C LYS A 120 12.91 -2.22 -7.33
N MET A 121 11.77 -2.62 -6.79
CA MET A 121 10.60 -3.02 -7.56
C MET A 121 9.31 -2.54 -6.92
N VAL A 122 8.20 -2.64 -7.64
CA VAL A 122 6.87 -2.43 -7.06
C VAL A 122 6.57 -3.59 -6.10
N LEU A 123 6.38 -3.26 -4.84
CA LEU A 123 6.14 -4.23 -3.76
C LEU A 123 4.66 -4.53 -3.56
N GLY A 124 3.81 -3.60 -3.93
CA GLY A 124 2.38 -3.69 -3.79
C GLY A 124 1.71 -2.36 -4.11
N ASN A 125 0.42 -2.27 -3.83
CA ASN A 125 -0.37 -1.06 -4.09
C ASN A 125 -1.31 -0.78 -2.93
N GLY A 126 -1.35 0.48 -2.49
CA GLY A 126 -2.17 0.93 -1.38
C GLY A 126 -3.64 1.19 -1.74
N LEU A 127 -4.01 1.14 -3.02
CA LEU A 127 -5.38 1.41 -3.46
C LEU A 127 -6.17 0.10 -3.59
N PRO A 128 -7.29 -0.04 -2.86
CA PRO A 128 -8.13 -1.22 -2.97
C PRO A 128 -8.69 -1.38 -4.39
N LYS A 129 -8.67 -2.62 -4.90
CA LYS A 129 -9.23 -2.94 -6.22
C LYS A 129 -10.71 -3.26 -6.19
N HIS A 130 -11.22 -3.72 -5.06
CA HIS A 130 -12.61 -4.12 -4.90
C HIS A 130 -13.19 -3.54 -3.61
N PHE A 131 -14.40 -3.04 -3.70
CA PHE A 131 -15.19 -2.60 -2.56
C PHE A 131 -16.52 -3.36 -2.57
N LEU A 132 -16.92 -3.76 -1.39
CA LEU A 132 -18.19 -4.45 -1.16
C LEU A 132 -18.93 -3.74 -0.03
N SER A 133 -20.23 -3.57 -0.18
CA SER A 133 -21.10 -3.29 0.95
C SER A 133 -22.36 -4.15 0.89
N TRP A 134 -22.82 -4.52 2.06
CA TRP A 134 -24.06 -5.26 2.23
C TRP A 134 -24.86 -4.63 3.37
N ASP A 135 -25.97 -3.99 3.00
CA ASP A 135 -26.85 -3.27 3.89
C ASP A 135 -28.13 -4.08 4.07
N ASN A 136 -28.55 -4.31 5.32
CA ASN A 136 -29.77 -5.02 5.66
C ASN A 136 -30.57 -4.20 6.66
N THR A 137 -31.84 -4.03 6.38
CA THR A 137 -32.81 -3.40 7.27
C THR A 137 -33.90 -4.43 7.57
N PHE A 138 -34.07 -4.74 8.84
CA PHE A 138 -35.12 -5.59 9.36
C PHE A 138 -36.08 -4.74 10.18
N THR A 139 -37.34 -4.72 9.81
CA THR A 139 -38.40 -4.07 10.55
C THR A 139 -39.34 -5.14 11.10
N PHE A 140 -39.51 -5.19 12.39
CA PHE A 140 -40.44 -6.09 13.06
C PHE A 140 -41.35 -5.30 13.99
N LYS A 141 -42.61 -5.14 13.61
CA LYS A 141 -43.57 -4.29 14.32
C LYS A 141 -43.04 -2.86 14.49
N ASN A 142 -42.68 -2.49 15.75
CA ASN A 142 -42.18 -1.16 16.13
C ASN A 142 -40.63 -1.15 16.30
N PHE A 143 -39.94 -2.25 15.92
CA PHE A 143 -38.48 -2.37 16.04
C PHE A 143 -37.85 -2.39 14.71
N ASP A 144 -36.76 -1.62 14.54
CA ASP A 144 -35.91 -1.60 13.35
C ASP A 144 -34.49 -2.01 13.74
N LEU A 145 -33.89 -2.90 12.94
CA LEU A 145 -32.49 -3.29 13.03
C LEU A 145 -31.82 -3.05 11.69
N ASN A 146 -30.77 -2.23 11.70
CA ASN A 146 -29.95 -1.97 10.54
C ASN A 146 -28.57 -2.60 10.72
N LEU A 147 -28.15 -3.45 9.76
CA LEU A 147 -26.84 -4.07 9.72
C LEU A 147 -26.15 -3.66 8.41
N THR A 148 -25.03 -2.94 8.52
CA THR A 148 -24.20 -2.55 7.40
C THR A 148 -22.83 -3.20 7.53
N MET A 149 -22.44 -3.96 6.49
CA MET A 149 -21.10 -4.54 6.35
C MET A 149 -20.39 -3.87 5.16
N ARG A 150 -19.13 -3.51 5.35
CA ARG A 150 -18.30 -2.92 4.29
C ARG A 150 -16.94 -3.58 4.27
N GLY A 151 -16.39 -3.78 3.07
CA GLY A 151 -15.08 -4.35 2.88
C GLY A 151 -14.34 -3.73 1.71
N ALA A 152 -13.03 -3.63 1.84
CA ALA A 152 -12.11 -3.25 0.79
C ALA A 152 -11.08 -4.37 0.63
N PHE A 153 -10.73 -4.74 -0.61
CA PHE A 153 -9.95 -5.93 -0.89
C PHE A 153 -8.89 -5.69 -1.97
N LYS A 154 -7.86 -6.53 -1.95
CA LYS A 154 -6.72 -6.51 -2.87
C LYS A 154 -5.97 -5.18 -2.83
N TYR A 155 -5.50 -4.83 -1.65
CA TYR A 155 -4.57 -3.73 -1.41
C TYR A 155 -3.61 -4.10 -0.28
N GLN A 156 -2.53 -3.35 -0.16
CA GLN A 156 -1.57 -3.46 0.93
C GLN A 156 -1.56 -2.16 1.73
N ILE A 157 -1.05 -2.25 2.94
CA ILE A 157 -0.85 -1.11 3.82
C ILE A 157 0.62 -1.03 4.19
N LEU A 158 1.26 0.12 3.90
CA LEU A 158 2.59 0.40 4.39
C LEU A 158 2.55 0.69 5.90
N ASN A 159 3.13 -0.19 6.70
CA ASN A 159 3.19 -0.01 8.14
C ASN A 159 4.38 0.89 8.53
N THR A 160 4.20 2.20 8.42
CA THR A 160 5.24 3.17 8.76
C THR A 160 5.66 3.16 10.23
N PRO A 161 4.79 2.91 11.22
CA PRO A 161 5.23 2.71 12.61
C PRO A 161 6.27 1.60 12.75
N ARG A 162 6.09 0.46 12.08
CA ARG A 162 7.09 -0.62 12.10
C ARG A 162 8.42 -0.19 11.49
N LEU A 163 8.38 0.53 10.37
CA LEU A 163 9.59 1.08 9.74
C LEU A 163 10.38 2.00 10.67
N TYR A 164 9.69 2.77 11.52
CA TYR A 164 10.36 3.67 12.45
C TYR A 164 10.81 2.98 13.74
N TYR A 165 10.01 2.07 14.29
CA TYR A 165 10.18 1.59 15.67
C TYR A 165 10.64 0.13 15.77
N GLU A 166 10.85 -0.57 14.66
CA GLU A 166 11.40 -1.93 14.66
C GLU A 166 12.87 -2.01 14.25
N VAL A 167 13.53 -0.87 14.01
CA VAL A 167 14.95 -0.80 13.65
C VAL A 167 15.76 -0.25 14.84
N PRO A 168 16.40 -1.09 15.68
CA PRO A 168 17.07 -0.67 16.91
C PRO A 168 18.17 0.37 16.71
N VAL A 169 18.88 0.32 15.59
CA VAL A 169 19.99 1.23 15.28
C VAL A 169 19.53 2.65 14.94
N SER A 170 18.33 2.79 14.38
CA SER A 170 17.83 4.08 13.93
C SER A 170 17.38 5.00 15.08
N LEU A 171 17.11 4.45 16.25
CA LEU A 171 16.49 5.13 17.36
C LEU A 171 17.34 5.03 18.63
N ALA A 172 18.60 5.47 18.57
CA ALA A 172 19.50 5.49 19.70
C ALA A 172 18.91 6.19 20.97
N HIS A 173 17.85 6.97 20.81
CA HIS A 173 17.20 7.74 21.87
C HIS A 173 15.68 7.56 21.92
N GLY A 174 15.10 6.58 21.21
CA GLY A 174 13.67 6.33 21.12
C GLY A 174 13.25 4.98 21.71
N ASN A 175 11.95 4.83 21.93
CA ASN A 175 11.37 3.53 22.28
C ASN A 175 11.27 2.64 21.06
N LEU A 176 11.52 1.34 21.24
CA LEU A 176 11.34 0.32 20.21
C LEU A 176 10.04 -0.45 20.47
N MET A 177 9.46 -0.98 19.41
CA MET A 177 8.44 -2.01 19.52
C MET A 177 9.05 -3.31 20.04
N ALA A 178 8.33 -4.06 20.87
CA ALA A 178 8.77 -5.37 21.35
C ALA A 178 9.09 -6.34 20.20
N THR A 179 8.35 -6.19 19.10
CA THR A 179 8.52 -6.98 17.85
C THR A 179 9.82 -6.68 17.09
N ALA A 180 10.57 -5.65 17.46
CA ALA A 180 11.86 -5.32 16.82
C ALA A 180 12.90 -6.44 16.91
N TYR A 181 12.72 -7.38 17.84
CA TYR A 181 13.62 -8.52 18.07
C TYR A 181 13.03 -9.85 17.65
N ASP A 182 11.83 -9.85 17.04
CA ASP A 182 11.19 -11.07 16.57
C ASP A 182 11.92 -11.65 15.35
N PRO A 183 11.98 -12.99 15.25
CA PRO A 183 12.54 -13.64 14.07
C PRO A 183 11.73 -13.30 12.80
N VAL A 184 12.44 -13.03 11.70
CA VAL A 184 11.88 -12.88 10.37
C VAL A 184 12.39 -14.04 9.52
N PHE A 185 11.52 -14.69 8.76
CA PHE A 185 11.83 -15.94 8.03
C PHE A 185 12.45 -17.04 8.93
N GLY A 186 12.05 -17.07 10.21
CA GLY A 186 12.59 -18.02 11.20
C GLY A 186 14.01 -17.72 11.70
N LYS A 187 14.62 -16.64 11.26
CA LYS A 187 15.96 -16.19 11.63
C LYS A 187 15.89 -14.81 12.26
N ARG A 188 16.88 -14.48 13.10
CA ARG A 188 16.94 -13.15 13.72
C ARG A 188 17.83 -12.24 12.88
N PRO A 189 17.29 -11.13 12.32
CA PRO A 189 18.11 -10.14 11.65
C PRO A 189 19.10 -9.49 12.62
N LEU A 190 20.30 -9.19 12.15
CA LEU A 190 21.20 -8.29 12.87
C LEU A 190 20.68 -6.88 12.71
N ASN A 191 20.28 -6.30 13.84
CA ASN A 191 19.66 -4.98 13.86
C ASN A 191 20.67 -3.82 13.85
N ASP A 192 21.93 -4.11 13.58
CA ASP A 192 23.02 -3.15 13.48
C ASP A 192 23.27 -2.64 12.04
N HIS A 193 22.55 -3.19 11.06
CA HIS A 193 22.65 -2.75 9.66
C HIS A 193 21.67 -1.63 9.35
N GLN A 194 22.20 -0.47 8.99
CA GLN A 194 21.38 0.67 8.53
C GLN A 194 20.60 0.34 7.26
N GLU A 195 21.05 -0.64 6.49
CA GLU A 195 20.39 -1.13 5.29
C GLU A 195 19.00 -1.70 5.53
N LEU A 196 18.69 -2.15 6.75
CA LEU A 196 17.36 -2.62 7.15
C LEU A 196 16.26 -1.57 7.00
N GLN A 197 16.62 -0.30 6.97
CA GLN A 197 15.67 0.78 6.76
C GLN A 197 14.99 0.75 5.38
N TYR A 198 15.57 0.00 4.45
CA TYR A 198 15.16 0.00 3.05
C TYR A 198 14.46 -1.29 2.61
N VAL A 199 14.34 -2.24 3.50
CA VAL A 199 13.74 -3.54 3.20
C VAL A 199 12.31 -3.56 3.68
N SER A 200 11.37 -3.83 2.78
CA SER A 200 9.98 -4.03 3.17
C SER A 200 9.78 -5.45 3.65
N TYR A 201 9.11 -5.59 4.79
CA TYR A 201 8.65 -6.86 5.33
C TYR A 201 7.33 -7.24 4.65
N TYR A 202 7.35 -8.26 3.80
CA TYR A 202 6.13 -8.88 3.26
C TYR A 202 6.31 -10.39 3.17
#